data_c887368d752df3929c45542b49742e50
#
_entry.id   c887368d752df3929c45542b49742e50
#
_cell.length_a   1.000
_cell.length_b   1.000
_cell.length_c   1.000
_cell.angle_alpha   90.00
_cell.angle_beta   90.00
_cell.angle_gamma   90.00
#
_symmetry.space_group_name_H-M   'P 1'
#
loop_
_entity.id
_entity.type
_entity.pdbx_description
1 polymer ?
#
loop_
_entity_poly.entity_id
_entity_poly.type
_entity_poly.pdbx_seq_one_letter_code
_entity_poly.pdbx_strand_id
1 'polypeptide(L)'
;KIGYVPQKLPIDETVAITGSRFLKLPVGIAVADIDYALAQAGVPELTKAQLSQLSGGQFQRVLLARALIGKPDFLLLDEATQGLDQRGSASFYQQIETVRQTTGCAVLMISHELHVVMSASDRVICLNGHVCCEGTPAVVASAPEYRALFGTGTGGALALYRHEHDHGHDHSDHADHCHDHTETAE
;
A
#
# COMPACT_ATOMS: atom_id res chain seq x y z
N LYS A 1 -13.75 -2.54 -14.48
CA LYS A 1 -12.59 -3.41 -14.84
C LYS A 1 -11.86 -3.82 -13.56
N ILE A 2 -11.32 -5.05 -13.52
CA ILE A 2 -10.61 -5.58 -12.35
C ILE A 2 -9.16 -5.85 -12.75
N GLY A 3 -8.21 -5.30 -11.96
CA GLY A 3 -6.82 -5.67 -11.99
C GLY A 3 -6.53 -6.69 -10.89
N TYR A 4 -5.71 -7.69 -11.15
CA TYR A 4 -5.37 -8.74 -10.19
C TYR A 4 -3.87 -8.93 -10.08
N VAL A 5 -3.37 -8.88 -8.86
CA VAL A 5 -1.99 -9.20 -8.50
C VAL A 5 -1.98 -10.48 -7.67
N PRO A 6 -1.55 -11.60 -8.23
CA PRO A 6 -1.53 -12.88 -7.52
C PRO A 6 -0.40 -12.95 -6.48
N GLN A 7 -0.57 -13.80 -5.49
CA GLN A 7 0.44 -14.14 -4.50
C GLN A 7 1.75 -14.64 -5.16
N LYS A 8 1.63 -15.54 -6.11
CA LYS A 8 2.75 -16.10 -6.86
C LYS A 8 2.34 -16.31 -8.30
N LEU A 9 3.25 -16.01 -9.21
CA LEU A 9 3.17 -16.41 -10.61
C LEU A 9 4.43 -17.20 -10.94
N PRO A 10 4.38 -18.54 -11.00
CA PRO A 10 5.54 -19.34 -11.36
C PRO A 10 5.90 -19.05 -12.83
N ILE A 11 7.11 -18.54 -13.03
CA ILE A 11 7.70 -18.38 -14.35
C ILE A 11 8.89 -19.33 -14.40
N ASP A 12 8.93 -20.18 -15.41
CA ASP A 12 10.07 -21.04 -15.66
C ASP A 12 11.31 -20.18 -15.96
N GLU A 13 12.37 -20.37 -15.19
CA GLU A 13 13.63 -19.60 -15.30
C GLU A 13 14.29 -19.76 -16.68
N THR A 14 13.97 -20.85 -17.40
CA THR A 14 14.47 -21.08 -18.75
C THR A 14 13.80 -20.20 -19.80
N VAL A 15 12.66 -19.58 -19.46
CA VAL A 15 11.93 -18.68 -20.37
C VAL A 15 12.57 -17.30 -20.37
N ALA A 16 13.31 -17.00 -21.44
CA ALA A 16 13.89 -15.68 -21.66
C ALA A 16 12.81 -14.67 -22.08
N ILE A 17 12.11 -14.09 -21.08
CA ILE A 17 11.07 -13.08 -21.29
C ILE A 17 11.42 -11.79 -20.56
N THR A 18 11.34 -10.66 -21.26
CA THR A 18 11.54 -9.33 -20.65
C THR A 18 10.24 -8.77 -20.06
N GLY A 19 10.35 -7.79 -19.14
CA GLY A 19 9.21 -7.11 -18.54
C GLY A 19 8.22 -6.60 -19.62
N SER A 20 8.70 -5.88 -20.62
CA SER A 20 7.86 -5.39 -21.72
C SER A 20 7.17 -6.53 -22.48
N ARG A 21 7.87 -7.62 -22.78
CA ARG A 21 7.27 -8.76 -23.49
C ARG A 21 6.20 -9.47 -22.67
N PHE A 22 6.45 -9.63 -21.37
CA PHE A 22 5.48 -10.18 -20.44
C PHE A 22 4.20 -9.31 -20.34
N LEU A 23 4.35 -8.00 -20.29
CA LEU A 23 3.23 -7.08 -20.24
C LEU A 23 2.44 -7.01 -21.56
N LYS A 24 3.05 -7.37 -22.68
CA LYS A 24 2.40 -7.49 -24.01
C LYS A 24 1.64 -8.79 -24.24
N LEU A 25 1.73 -9.79 -23.37
CA LEU A 25 1.06 -11.08 -23.57
C LEU A 25 -0.45 -10.97 -23.78
N PRO A 26 -1.20 -10.05 -23.14
CA PRO A 26 -2.53 -9.70 -23.62
C PRO A 26 -2.43 -8.98 -24.97
N VAL A 27 -3.15 -9.48 -25.97
CA VAL A 27 -3.11 -8.91 -27.33
C VAL A 27 -3.65 -7.49 -27.35
N GLY A 28 -3.00 -6.60 -28.12
CA GLY A 28 -3.52 -5.25 -28.40
C GLY A 28 -3.07 -4.16 -27.43
N ILE A 29 -2.07 -4.40 -26.58
CA ILE A 29 -1.57 -3.39 -25.64
C ILE A 29 -0.54 -2.49 -26.34
N ALA A 30 -0.74 -1.17 -26.29
CA ALA A 30 0.20 -0.20 -26.81
C ALA A 30 1.44 -0.09 -25.94
N VAL A 31 2.59 0.24 -26.54
CA VAL A 31 3.85 0.41 -25.79
C VAL A 31 3.73 1.53 -24.74
N ALA A 32 3.06 2.62 -25.09
CA ALA A 32 2.83 3.74 -24.19
C ALA A 32 2.05 3.34 -22.92
N ASP A 33 1.10 2.40 -23.01
CA ASP A 33 0.36 1.89 -21.85
C ASP A 33 1.26 1.02 -20.95
N ILE A 34 2.23 0.31 -21.53
CA ILE A 34 3.20 -0.49 -20.79
C ILE A 34 4.16 0.42 -20.02
N ASP A 35 4.71 1.44 -20.68
CA ASP A 35 5.64 2.39 -20.06
C ASP A 35 4.93 3.16 -18.95
N TYR A 36 3.69 3.57 -19.17
CA TYR A 36 2.86 4.21 -18.14
C TYR A 36 2.62 3.28 -16.94
N ALA A 37 2.24 2.02 -17.18
CA ALA A 37 1.97 1.06 -16.12
C ALA A 37 3.21 0.73 -15.29
N LEU A 38 4.38 0.58 -15.92
CA LEU A 38 5.65 0.39 -15.22
C LEU A 38 6.03 1.62 -14.37
N ALA A 39 5.80 2.82 -14.90
CA ALA A 39 6.01 4.05 -14.14
C ALA A 39 5.06 4.13 -12.93
N GLN A 40 3.77 3.80 -13.10
CA GLN A 40 2.80 3.73 -12.01
C GLN A 40 3.14 2.65 -10.97
N ALA A 41 3.79 1.56 -11.36
CA ALA A 41 4.29 0.52 -10.45
C ALA A 41 5.64 0.87 -9.80
N GLY A 42 6.25 2.01 -10.17
CA GLY A 42 7.52 2.50 -9.63
C GLY A 42 8.75 1.75 -10.13
N VAL A 43 8.69 1.17 -11.34
CA VAL A 43 9.78 0.39 -11.97
C VAL A 43 9.91 0.64 -13.47
N PRO A 44 9.99 1.90 -13.94
CA PRO A 44 10.06 2.22 -15.36
C PRO A 44 11.30 1.63 -16.04
N GLU A 45 12.37 1.39 -15.29
CA GLU A 45 13.64 0.84 -15.78
C GLU A 45 13.55 -0.65 -16.16
N LEU A 46 12.52 -1.38 -15.68
CA LEU A 46 12.42 -2.83 -15.89
C LEU A 46 11.84 -3.24 -17.24
N THR A 47 11.55 -2.29 -18.13
CA THR A 47 11.01 -2.55 -19.49
C THR A 47 11.82 -3.63 -20.23
N LYS A 48 13.15 -3.58 -20.17
CA LYS A 48 14.08 -4.49 -20.87
C LYS A 48 14.69 -5.57 -19.98
N ALA A 49 14.43 -5.53 -18.67
CA ALA A 49 14.99 -6.50 -17.74
C ALA A 49 14.38 -7.89 -17.94
N GLN A 50 15.18 -8.94 -17.83
CA GLN A 50 14.72 -10.32 -17.84
C GLN A 50 13.98 -10.64 -16.55
N LEU A 51 12.80 -11.25 -16.64
CA LEU A 51 11.99 -11.56 -15.45
C LEU A 51 12.70 -12.52 -14.50
N SER A 52 13.48 -13.47 -15.03
CA SER A 52 14.26 -14.41 -14.22
C SER A 52 15.39 -13.77 -13.39
N GLN A 53 15.76 -12.53 -13.70
CA GLN A 53 16.81 -11.78 -13.00
C GLN A 53 16.25 -10.76 -11.98
N LEU A 54 14.94 -10.64 -11.91
CA LEU A 54 14.30 -9.67 -11.01
C LEU A 54 14.33 -10.17 -9.56
N SER A 55 14.55 -9.25 -8.62
CA SER A 55 14.25 -9.52 -7.21
C SER A 55 12.75 -9.76 -7.01
N GLY A 56 12.37 -10.42 -5.91
CA GLY A 56 10.96 -10.65 -5.59
C GLY A 56 10.13 -9.36 -5.61
N GLY A 57 10.65 -8.28 -5.02
CA GLY A 57 9.99 -6.98 -5.01
C GLY A 57 9.87 -6.34 -6.40
N GLN A 58 10.89 -6.45 -7.23
CA GLN A 58 10.83 -5.99 -8.62
C GLN A 58 9.79 -6.78 -9.41
N PHE A 59 9.76 -8.09 -9.23
CA PHE A 59 8.79 -8.94 -9.90
C PHE A 59 7.35 -8.62 -9.48
N GLN A 60 7.09 -8.42 -8.18
CA GLN A 60 5.76 -8.01 -7.69
C GLN A 60 5.32 -6.66 -8.28
N ARG A 61 6.24 -5.70 -8.44
CA ARG A 61 5.95 -4.44 -9.12
C ARG A 61 5.64 -4.61 -10.60
N VAL A 62 6.28 -5.55 -11.29
CA VAL A 62 5.92 -5.89 -12.68
C VAL A 62 4.54 -6.54 -12.75
N LEU A 63 4.15 -7.38 -11.78
CA LEU A 63 2.78 -7.91 -11.66
C LEU A 63 1.76 -6.81 -11.40
N LEU A 64 2.10 -5.84 -10.55
CA LEU A 64 1.28 -4.64 -10.32
C LEU A 64 1.11 -3.85 -11.63
N ALA A 65 2.21 -3.58 -12.37
CA ALA A 65 2.14 -2.92 -13.67
C ALA A 65 1.18 -3.64 -14.61
N ARG A 66 1.25 -4.98 -14.67
CA ARG A 66 0.33 -5.79 -15.49
C ARG A 66 -1.13 -5.60 -15.10
N ALA A 67 -1.43 -5.55 -13.80
CA ALA A 67 -2.77 -5.31 -13.29
C ALA A 67 -3.29 -3.91 -13.65
N LEU A 68 -2.40 -2.91 -13.74
CA LEU A 68 -2.72 -1.51 -14.03
C LEU A 68 -2.91 -1.19 -15.52
N ILE A 69 -2.39 -2.02 -16.45
CA ILE A 69 -2.49 -1.77 -17.90
C ILE A 69 -3.93 -1.52 -18.36
N GLY A 70 -4.89 -2.28 -17.81
CA GLY A 70 -6.31 -2.16 -18.17
C GLY A 70 -6.99 -0.91 -17.61
N LYS A 71 -6.29 -0.04 -16.87
CA LYS A 71 -6.87 1.06 -16.10
C LYS A 71 -8.05 0.55 -15.27
N PRO A 72 -7.80 -0.30 -14.26
CA PRO A 72 -8.85 -0.94 -13.49
C PRO A 72 -9.59 0.06 -12.60
N ASP A 73 -10.88 -0.17 -12.40
CA ASP A 73 -11.68 0.54 -11.40
C ASP A 73 -11.51 -0.09 -10.01
N PHE A 74 -11.05 -1.36 -10.00
CA PHE A 74 -10.85 -2.16 -8.80
C PHE A 74 -9.58 -2.99 -8.91
N LEU A 75 -8.72 -2.96 -7.89
CA LEU A 75 -7.47 -3.69 -7.80
C LEU A 75 -7.56 -4.73 -6.69
N LEU A 76 -7.36 -5.99 -7.02
CA LEU A 76 -7.29 -7.11 -6.08
C LEU A 76 -5.84 -7.53 -5.88
N LEU A 77 -5.36 -7.47 -4.64
CA LEU A 77 -4.03 -7.87 -4.22
C LEU A 77 -4.14 -9.12 -3.33
N ASP A 78 -3.60 -10.23 -3.81
CA ASP A 78 -3.65 -11.50 -3.11
C ASP A 78 -2.28 -11.83 -2.52
N GLU A 79 -2.08 -11.51 -1.23
CA GLU A 79 -0.81 -11.66 -0.51
C GLU A 79 0.41 -11.16 -1.31
N ALA A 80 0.25 -10.03 -2.00
CA ALA A 80 1.21 -9.51 -2.98
C ALA A 80 2.59 -9.14 -2.42
N THR A 81 2.76 -9.13 -1.09
CA THR A 81 4.04 -8.88 -0.41
C THR A 81 4.70 -10.14 0.14
N GLN A 82 4.09 -11.31 -0.08
CA GLN A 82 4.66 -12.55 0.42
C GLN A 82 6.08 -12.79 -0.13
N GLY A 83 7.02 -13.01 0.79
CA GLY A 83 8.42 -13.23 0.44
C GLY A 83 9.25 -11.97 0.19
N LEU A 84 8.67 -10.79 0.40
CA LEU A 84 9.42 -9.54 0.48
C LEU A 84 9.97 -9.34 1.90
N ASP A 85 11.11 -8.66 1.99
CA ASP A 85 11.56 -8.15 3.29
C ASP A 85 10.67 -6.99 3.77
N GLN A 86 10.83 -6.59 5.02
CA GLN A 86 10.01 -5.55 5.64
C GLN A 86 10.08 -4.21 4.88
N ARG A 87 11.26 -3.84 4.35
CA ARG A 87 11.44 -2.60 3.58
C ARG A 87 10.76 -2.70 2.22
N GLY A 88 10.88 -3.84 1.55
CA GLY A 88 10.22 -4.14 0.28
C GLY A 88 8.71 -4.09 0.40
N SER A 89 8.14 -4.73 1.44
CA SER A 89 6.71 -4.69 1.74
C SER A 89 6.23 -3.25 1.96
N ALA A 90 6.88 -2.50 2.85
CA ALA A 90 6.52 -1.10 3.13
C ALA A 90 6.55 -0.24 1.85
N SER A 91 7.62 -0.36 1.06
CA SER A 91 7.75 0.37 -0.21
C SER A 91 6.69 -0.04 -1.25
N PHE A 92 6.28 -1.32 -1.28
CA PHE A 92 5.22 -1.79 -2.16
C PHE A 92 3.86 -1.19 -1.76
N TYR A 93 3.53 -1.16 -0.47
CA TYR A 93 2.28 -0.58 0.02
C TYR A 93 2.21 0.94 -0.20
N GLN A 94 3.32 1.67 -0.03
CA GLN A 94 3.39 3.09 -0.41
C GLN A 94 3.09 3.29 -1.89
N GLN A 95 3.57 2.39 -2.75
CA GLN A 95 3.25 2.43 -4.18
C GLN A 95 1.78 2.18 -4.46
N ILE A 96 1.15 1.22 -3.77
CA ILE A 96 -0.29 0.97 -3.88
C ILE A 96 -1.10 2.22 -3.49
N GLU A 97 -0.71 2.88 -2.40
CA GLU A 97 -1.38 4.12 -1.98
C GLU A 97 -1.23 5.23 -3.04
N THR A 98 -0.04 5.38 -3.62
CA THR A 98 0.18 6.31 -4.73
C THR A 98 -0.71 5.98 -5.94
N VAL A 99 -0.82 4.70 -6.30
CA VAL A 99 -1.71 4.23 -7.36
C VAL A 99 -3.16 4.57 -7.04
N ARG A 100 -3.64 4.29 -5.82
CA ARG A 100 -4.99 4.60 -5.37
C ARG A 100 -5.31 6.08 -5.52
N GLN A 101 -4.41 6.95 -5.06
CA GLN A 101 -4.57 8.40 -5.12
C GLN A 101 -4.56 8.94 -6.55
N THR A 102 -3.70 8.39 -7.42
CA THR A 102 -3.54 8.90 -8.79
C THR A 102 -4.61 8.38 -9.75
N THR A 103 -5.09 7.16 -9.53
CA THR A 103 -6.07 6.50 -10.43
C THR A 103 -7.50 6.55 -9.92
N GLY A 104 -7.70 6.73 -8.61
CA GLY A 104 -9.01 6.63 -7.96
C GLY A 104 -9.57 5.21 -7.89
N CYS A 105 -8.78 4.17 -8.20
CA CYS A 105 -9.25 2.79 -8.13
C CYS A 105 -9.47 2.34 -6.67
N ALA A 106 -10.51 1.54 -6.44
CA ALA A 106 -10.69 0.85 -5.17
C ALA A 106 -9.68 -0.30 -5.05
N VAL A 107 -9.18 -0.55 -3.84
CA VAL A 107 -8.19 -1.62 -3.59
C VAL A 107 -8.76 -2.59 -2.56
N LEU A 108 -8.79 -3.87 -2.88
CA LEU A 108 -8.99 -4.97 -1.94
C LEU A 108 -7.68 -5.72 -1.77
N MET A 109 -7.20 -5.77 -0.53
CA MET A 109 -5.97 -6.46 -0.18
C MET A 109 -6.27 -7.65 0.72
N ILE A 110 -5.78 -8.83 0.34
CA ILE A 110 -5.74 -10.02 1.17
C ILE A 110 -4.33 -10.12 1.74
N SER A 111 -4.19 -10.12 3.06
CA SER A 111 -2.89 -10.17 3.73
C SER A 111 -3.01 -10.77 5.13
N HIS A 112 -1.95 -11.43 5.57
CA HIS A 112 -1.77 -11.86 6.94
C HIS A 112 -0.81 -10.93 7.73
N GLU A 113 -0.30 -9.87 7.10
CA GLU A 113 0.54 -8.85 7.74
C GLU A 113 -0.33 -7.83 8.47
N LEU A 114 -0.73 -8.15 9.70
CA LEU A 114 -1.71 -7.36 10.47
C LEU A 114 -1.32 -5.89 10.64
N HIS A 115 -0.03 -5.59 10.86
CA HIS A 115 0.45 -4.22 11.03
C HIS A 115 0.22 -3.36 9.79
N VAL A 116 0.35 -3.96 8.61
CA VAL A 116 0.09 -3.27 7.34
C VAL A 116 -1.40 -3.06 7.14
N VAL A 117 -2.20 -4.14 7.31
CA VAL A 117 -3.65 -4.06 7.16
C VAL A 117 -4.22 -2.96 8.06
N MET A 118 -3.79 -2.92 9.33
CA MET A 118 -4.29 -1.95 10.30
C MET A 118 -3.84 -0.51 10.04
N SER A 119 -2.68 -0.31 9.40
CA SER A 119 -2.15 1.04 9.12
C SER A 119 -2.56 1.62 7.77
N ALA A 120 -2.84 0.74 6.78
CA ALA A 120 -3.04 1.16 5.39
C ALA A 120 -4.47 1.00 4.87
N SER A 121 -5.40 0.46 5.68
CA SER A 121 -6.77 0.17 5.22
C SER A 121 -7.79 1.14 5.80
N ASP A 122 -8.77 1.53 4.98
CA ASP A 122 -9.95 2.29 5.44
C ASP A 122 -10.96 1.36 6.16
N ARG A 123 -11.04 0.10 5.72
CA ARG A 123 -11.94 -0.92 6.27
C ARG A 123 -11.23 -2.27 6.28
N VAL A 124 -11.44 -3.04 7.34
CA VAL A 124 -10.89 -4.38 7.56
C VAL A 124 -12.03 -5.37 7.73
N ILE A 125 -11.87 -6.54 7.13
CA ILE A 125 -12.75 -7.70 7.28
C ILE A 125 -11.88 -8.86 7.75
N CYS A 126 -12.16 -9.39 8.95
CA CYS A 126 -11.45 -10.54 9.50
C CYS A 126 -12.15 -11.84 9.13
N LEU A 127 -11.38 -12.78 8.56
CA LEU A 127 -11.88 -14.08 8.13
C LEU A 127 -11.20 -15.22 8.91
N ASN A 128 -12.03 -16.10 9.45
CA ASN A 128 -11.61 -17.36 10.05
C ASN A 128 -12.67 -18.45 9.79
N GLY A 129 -12.77 -18.89 8.53
CA GLY A 129 -13.87 -19.75 8.08
C GLY A 129 -15.22 -19.03 7.94
N HIS A 130 -15.42 -17.93 8.63
CA HIS A 130 -16.54 -16.99 8.54
C HIS A 130 -16.03 -15.57 8.79
N VAL A 131 -16.86 -14.56 8.53
CA VAL A 131 -16.55 -13.18 8.91
C VAL A 131 -16.68 -13.04 10.42
N CYS A 132 -15.56 -12.87 11.12
CA CYS A 132 -15.52 -12.76 12.57
C CYS A 132 -15.81 -11.35 13.06
N CYS A 133 -15.23 -10.36 12.40
CA CYS A 133 -15.43 -8.94 12.67
C CYS A 133 -15.11 -8.11 11.43
N GLU A 134 -15.71 -6.92 11.35
CA GLU A 134 -15.46 -5.97 10.29
C GLU A 134 -15.62 -4.53 10.78
N GLY A 135 -14.96 -3.58 10.12
CA GLY A 135 -15.06 -2.17 10.45
C GLY A 135 -13.80 -1.39 10.10
N THR A 136 -13.66 -0.21 10.68
CA THR A 136 -12.38 0.52 10.62
C THR A 136 -11.31 -0.24 11.42
N PRO A 137 -10.01 -0.04 11.13
CA PRO A 137 -8.94 -0.67 11.90
C PRO A 137 -9.10 -0.52 13.43
N ALA A 138 -9.51 0.65 13.90
CA ALA A 138 -9.71 0.90 15.33
C ALA A 138 -10.87 0.06 15.93
N VAL A 139 -11.97 -0.09 15.18
CA VAL A 139 -13.11 -0.93 15.60
C VAL A 139 -12.69 -2.39 15.65
N VAL A 140 -12.03 -2.88 14.60
CA VAL A 140 -11.57 -4.27 14.52
C VAL A 140 -10.53 -4.58 15.61
N ALA A 141 -9.57 -3.70 15.87
CA ALA A 141 -8.57 -3.89 16.92
C ALA A 141 -9.18 -3.99 18.33
N SER A 142 -10.36 -3.41 18.56
CA SER A 142 -11.09 -3.47 19.83
C SER A 142 -12.01 -4.69 19.95
N ALA A 143 -12.31 -5.36 18.83
CA ALA A 143 -13.23 -6.49 18.80
C ALA A 143 -12.73 -7.70 19.60
N PRO A 144 -13.57 -8.33 20.44
CA PRO A 144 -13.20 -9.52 21.21
C PRO A 144 -12.75 -10.68 20.31
N GLU A 145 -13.40 -10.86 19.16
CA GLU A 145 -13.12 -11.89 18.17
C GLU A 145 -11.71 -11.74 17.58
N TYR A 146 -11.31 -10.49 17.27
CA TYR A 146 -9.97 -10.19 16.80
C TYR A 146 -8.92 -10.54 17.86
N ARG A 147 -9.17 -10.16 19.13
CA ARG A 147 -8.27 -10.44 20.25
C ARG A 147 -8.17 -11.96 20.55
N ALA A 148 -9.26 -12.69 20.36
CA ALA A 148 -9.25 -14.15 20.51
C ALA A 148 -8.39 -14.84 19.43
N LEU A 149 -8.41 -14.34 18.19
CA LEU A 149 -7.62 -14.89 17.07
C LEU A 149 -6.13 -14.56 17.15
N PHE A 150 -5.80 -13.31 17.50
CA PHE A 150 -4.41 -12.81 17.42
C PHE A 150 -3.76 -12.58 18.78
N GLY A 151 -4.49 -12.84 19.87
CA GLY A 151 -4.02 -12.76 21.25
C GLY A 151 -3.91 -11.33 21.79
N THR A 152 -3.93 -11.22 23.12
CA THR A 152 -3.62 -9.98 23.84
C THR A 152 -2.11 -9.74 23.94
N GLY A 153 -1.29 -10.71 23.47
CA GLY A 153 0.17 -10.72 23.59
C GLY A 153 0.92 -9.82 22.62
N THR A 154 0.23 -9.20 21.65
CA THR A 154 0.80 -8.10 20.87
C THR A 154 0.74 -6.78 21.64
N GLY A 155 0.90 -6.84 22.97
CA GLY A 155 0.86 -5.70 23.86
C GLY A 155 1.64 -4.51 23.34
N GLY A 156 0.95 -3.57 22.69
CA GLY A 156 1.53 -2.33 22.19
C GLY A 156 2.30 -2.41 20.86
N ALA A 157 2.51 -3.58 20.24
CA ALA A 157 3.17 -3.70 18.93
C ALA A 157 2.27 -3.23 17.77
N LEU A 158 0.97 -3.12 18.00
CA LEU A 158 0.03 -2.34 17.21
C LEU A 158 -0.11 -0.94 17.80
N ALA A 159 1.00 -0.26 18.04
CA ALA A 159 0.96 1.18 18.16
C ALA A 159 0.45 1.68 16.82
N LEU A 160 -0.84 1.98 16.77
CA LEU A 160 -1.47 2.73 15.70
C LEU A 160 -0.61 3.96 15.49
N TYR A 161 0.17 3.97 14.43
CA TYR A 161 0.85 5.17 13.98
C TYR A 161 -0.27 6.07 13.47
N ARG A 162 -0.86 6.84 14.39
CA ARG A 162 -1.79 7.90 14.06
C ARG A 162 -0.99 8.97 13.34
N HIS A 163 -1.09 9.01 12.03
CA HIS A 163 -0.90 10.26 11.33
C HIS A 163 -2.12 11.14 11.67
N GLU A 164 -2.03 11.88 12.74
CA GLU A 164 -2.89 13.02 12.96
C GLU A 164 -2.47 14.09 11.95
N HIS A 165 -3.25 14.20 10.89
CA HIS A 165 -3.25 15.40 10.06
C HIS A 165 -4.00 16.47 10.86
N ASP A 166 -3.27 17.16 11.73
CA ASP A 166 -3.77 18.34 12.40
C ASP A 166 -3.76 19.50 11.38
N HIS A 167 -4.88 19.73 10.72
CA HIS A 167 -5.19 20.94 9.99
C HIS A 167 -5.88 21.91 10.95
N GLY A 168 -5.20 22.31 12.00
CA GLY A 168 -5.60 23.42 12.85
C GLY A 168 -5.22 24.74 12.20
N HIS A 169 -6.09 25.30 11.36
CA HIS A 169 -6.10 26.73 11.10
C HIS A 169 -6.74 27.42 12.29
N ASP A 170 -5.94 27.93 13.19
CA ASP A 170 -6.42 28.88 14.18
C ASP A 170 -5.88 30.27 13.85
N HIS A 171 -6.76 31.07 13.27
CA HIS A 171 -6.64 32.52 13.21
C HIS A 171 -7.39 33.10 14.42
N SER A 172 -6.67 33.63 15.36
CA SER A 172 -7.23 34.66 16.28
C SER A 172 -6.10 35.57 16.76
N ASP A 173 -6.02 36.72 16.09
CA ASP A 173 -6.31 38.07 16.59
C ASP A 173 -5.57 38.52 17.85
N HIS A 174 -4.74 39.53 17.54
CA HIS A 174 -4.49 40.78 18.27
C HIS A 174 -5.00 40.91 19.71
N ALA A 175 -4.08 41.25 20.59
CA ALA A 175 -4.27 42.40 21.50
C ALA A 175 -2.92 42.87 22.03
N ASP A 176 -2.64 44.14 21.73
CA ASP A 176 -1.67 45.02 22.37
C ASP A 176 -1.80 45.00 23.89
N HIS A 177 -0.69 45.06 24.59
CA HIS A 177 -0.54 45.92 25.76
C HIS A 177 0.94 46.21 26.01
N CYS A 178 1.31 47.45 25.74
CA CYS A 178 2.43 48.18 26.38
C CYS A 178 2.23 48.33 27.88
N HIS A 179 3.30 48.21 28.62
CA HIS A 179 3.69 48.95 29.83
C HIS A 179 5.07 48.43 30.26
N ASP A 180 6.12 49.13 30.11
CA ASP A 180 6.71 50.35 30.72
C ASP A 180 7.06 50.18 32.21
N HIS A 181 8.28 50.68 32.48
CA HIS A 181 8.92 51.01 33.76
C HIS A 181 9.70 49.92 34.48
N THR A 182 10.89 50.11 34.60
CA THR A 182 11.88 50.97 35.31
C THR A 182 12.79 50.14 36.20
N GLU A 183 14.10 50.33 35.96
CA GLU A 183 15.18 50.67 36.91
C GLU A 183 15.05 50.18 38.36
N THR A 184 16.07 49.48 38.84
CA THR A 184 17.15 50.02 39.69
C THR A 184 18.10 48.88 40.12
N ALA A 185 19.30 49.10 39.96
CA ALA A 185 20.53 49.04 40.72
C ALA A 185 20.45 48.43 42.17
N GLU A 186 21.28 47.41 42.41
CA GLU A 186 22.42 47.30 43.31
C GLU A 186 23.14 45.97 43.07
#